data_6764effbb5cf132b65d0d1c23a0fe726
#
_entry.id   6764effbb5cf132b65d0d1c23a0fe726
#
_cell.length_a   1.000
_cell.length_b   1.000
_cell.length_c   1.000
_cell.angle_alpha   90.00
_cell.angle_beta   90.00
_cell.angle_gamma   90.00
#
_symmetry.space_group_name_H-M   'P 1'
#
loop_
_entity.id
_entity.type
_entity.pdbx_description
1 polymer ?
#
loop_
_entity_poly.entity_id
_entity_poly.type
_entity_poly.pdbx_seq_one_letter_code
_entity_poly.pdbx_strand_id
1 'polypeptide(L)'
;MTTIGHVFIPLHREHDGTVPTGDDQEHFESLAIPLAQWNPFEQCLSQHLSELTDGQIDREEKFWFEAAHVNAMIAVVEAEAVTATPDLRNWLLSLAAFARHALDRRVGIGFVIS
;
A
#
# COMPACT_ATOMS: atom_id res chain seq x y z
N MET A 1 18.22 -1.23 8.44
CA MET A 1 17.45 -1.45 7.20
C MET A 1 16.85 -0.14 6.75
N THR A 2 16.98 0.18 5.49
CA THR A 2 16.52 1.47 4.96
C THR A 2 15.05 1.39 4.54
N THR A 3 14.27 2.35 4.99
CA THR A 3 12.85 2.47 4.64
C THR A 3 12.67 3.67 3.71
N ILE A 4 11.95 3.48 2.60
CA ILE A 4 11.70 4.55 1.64
C ILE A 4 10.37 5.25 1.87
N GLY A 5 9.49 4.66 2.66
CA GLY A 5 8.18 5.23 2.92
C GLY A 5 7.34 4.30 3.77
N HIS A 6 6.05 4.58 3.84
CA HIS A 6 5.11 3.80 4.64
C HIS A 6 3.78 3.62 3.92
N VAL A 7 3.14 2.49 4.20
CA VAL A 7 1.76 2.23 3.82
C VAL A 7 0.89 2.54 5.04
N PHE A 8 -0.23 3.22 4.83
CA PHE A 8 -1.11 3.62 5.92
C PHE A 8 -2.54 3.15 5.68
N ILE A 9 -3.19 2.68 6.74
CA ILE A 9 -4.61 2.35 6.72
C ILE A 9 -5.30 3.15 7.82
N PRO A 10 -6.34 3.94 7.50
CA PRO A 10 -7.08 4.68 8.51
C PRO A 10 -7.70 3.74 9.56
N LEU A 11 -7.61 4.13 10.82
CA LEU A 11 -8.28 3.39 11.90
C LEU A 11 -9.79 3.65 11.90
N HIS A 12 -10.22 4.76 11.34
CA HIS A 12 -11.62 5.17 11.30
C HIS A 12 -12.01 5.63 9.90
N ARG A 13 -13.26 5.40 9.51
CA ARG A 13 -13.76 5.76 8.18
C ARG A 13 -13.72 7.27 7.90
N GLU A 14 -13.74 8.10 8.93
CA GLU A 14 -13.66 9.54 8.77
C GLU A 14 -12.33 10.00 8.15
N HIS A 15 -11.29 9.17 8.24
CA HIS A 15 -9.98 9.45 7.66
C HIS A 15 -9.75 8.74 6.32
N ASP A 16 -10.76 8.04 5.81
CA ASP A 16 -10.64 7.32 4.54
C ASP A 16 -10.32 8.29 3.40
N GLY A 17 -9.40 7.87 2.54
CA GLY A 17 -8.95 8.69 1.41
C GLY A 17 -7.90 9.73 1.77
N THR A 18 -7.42 9.75 3.00
CA THR A 18 -6.36 10.65 3.44
C THR A 18 -5.14 9.87 3.90
N VAL A 19 -4.00 10.56 3.97
CA VAL A 19 -2.77 10.03 4.55
C VAL A 19 -2.36 10.91 5.73
N PRO A 20 -1.62 10.37 6.71
CA PRO A 20 -1.24 11.16 7.88
C PRO A 20 -0.33 12.32 7.50
N THR A 21 -0.55 13.45 8.17
CA THR A 21 0.28 14.65 8.04
C THR A 21 0.65 15.11 9.44
N GLY A 22 1.95 15.13 9.75
CA GLY A 22 2.41 15.58 11.06
C GLY A 22 1.89 14.72 12.20
N ASP A 23 1.02 15.26 13.03
CA ASP A 23 0.56 14.63 14.27
C ASP A 23 -0.59 13.63 14.10
N ASP A 24 -1.06 13.42 12.87
CA ASP A 24 -2.22 12.56 12.62
C ASP A 24 -1.91 11.08 12.58
N GLN A 25 -0.66 10.68 12.74
CA GLN A 25 -0.25 9.28 12.57
C GLN A 25 -0.93 8.33 13.57
N GLU A 26 -1.38 8.81 14.70
CA GLU A 26 -2.09 8.01 15.68
C GLU A 26 -3.45 7.50 15.18
N HIS A 27 -3.98 8.09 14.12
CA HIS A 27 -5.26 7.69 13.50
C HIS A 27 -5.09 6.68 12.38
N PHE A 28 -3.86 6.19 12.18
CA PHE A 28 -3.54 5.26 11.09
C PHE A 28 -2.67 4.11 11.61
N GLU A 29 -2.87 2.93 11.01
CA GLU A 29 -1.87 1.87 11.11
C GLU A 29 -0.85 2.08 9.99
N SER A 30 0.39 1.63 10.20
CA SER A 30 1.44 1.80 9.21
C SER A 30 2.26 0.53 9.02
N LEU A 31 2.79 0.38 7.79
CA LEU A 31 3.72 -0.68 7.43
C LEU A 31 4.86 -0.02 6.65
N ALA A 32 6.11 -0.26 7.07
CA ALA A 32 7.27 0.31 6.41
C ALA A 32 7.50 -0.31 5.03
N ILE A 33 7.91 0.52 4.06
CA ILE A 33 8.28 0.05 2.72
C ILE A 33 9.80 -0.06 2.66
N PRO A 34 10.37 -1.28 2.55
CA PRO A 34 11.82 -1.43 2.45
C PRO A 34 12.34 -0.87 1.12
N LEU A 35 13.41 -0.09 1.18
CA LEU A 35 14.03 0.46 -0.03
C LEU A 35 14.39 -0.65 -1.03
N ALA A 36 14.93 -1.76 -0.55
CA ALA A 36 15.35 -2.87 -1.40
C ALA A 36 14.21 -3.46 -2.23
N GLN A 37 12.96 -3.35 -1.76
CA GLN A 37 11.80 -3.92 -2.45
C GLN A 37 10.99 -2.88 -3.22
N TRP A 38 11.35 -1.60 -3.11
CA TRP A 38 10.58 -0.54 -3.75
C TRP A 38 10.57 -0.63 -5.28
N ASN A 39 11.75 -0.79 -5.90
CA ASN A 39 11.81 -0.82 -7.37
C ASN A 39 11.00 -1.95 -7.98
N PRO A 40 11.12 -3.21 -7.53
CA PRO A 40 10.27 -4.28 -8.06
C PRO A 40 8.79 -4.04 -7.76
N PHE A 41 8.45 -3.50 -6.61
CA PHE A 41 7.05 -3.18 -6.29
C PHE A 41 6.52 -2.03 -7.16
N GLU A 42 7.33 -1.02 -7.43
CA GLU A 42 6.94 0.07 -8.32
C GLU A 42 6.63 -0.43 -9.73
N GLN A 43 7.41 -1.40 -10.22
CA GLN A 43 7.12 -2.02 -11.50
C GLN A 43 5.77 -2.75 -11.49
N CYS A 44 5.47 -3.46 -10.41
CA CYS A 44 4.19 -4.11 -10.22
C CYS A 44 3.05 -3.09 -10.23
N LEU A 45 3.22 -1.97 -9.52
CA LEU A 45 2.24 -0.88 -9.54
C LEU A 45 1.98 -0.37 -10.94
N SER A 46 3.04 -0.14 -11.71
CA SER A 46 2.91 0.41 -13.06
C SER A 46 2.21 -0.55 -14.02
N GLN A 47 2.48 -1.84 -13.88
CA GLN A 47 1.98 -2.84 -14.83
C GLN A 47 0.58 -3.35 -14.48
N HIS A 48 0.27 -3.46 -13.20
CA HIS A 48 -0.92 -4.19 -12.76
C HIS A 48 -1.84 -3.41 -11.84
N LEU A 49 -1.36 -2.38 -11.18
CA LEU A 49 -2.12 -1.67 -10.15
C LEU A 49 -2.47 -0.23 -10.50
N SER A 50 -1.87 0.32 -11.57
CA SER A 50 -2.08 1.73 -11.93
C SER A 50 -3.55 2.07 -12.18
N GLU A 51 -4.32 1.13 -12.73
CA GLU A 51 -5.74 1.33 -13.02
C GLU A 51 -6.61 1.32 -11.76
N LEU A 52 -6.09 0.78 -10.67
CA LEU A 52 -6.81 0.67 -9.40
C LEU A 52 -6.59 1.88 -8.49
N THR A 53 -5.61 2.71 -8.80
CA THR A 53 -5.46 3.99 -8.10
C THR A 53 -6.42 5.00 -8.71
N ASP A 54 -6.64 6.09 -8.03
CA ASP A 54 -7.60 7.12 -8.43
C ASP A 54 -7.12 7.93 -9.65
N GLY A 55 -6.55 7.24 -10.63
CA GLY A 55 -6.07 7.81 -11.88
C GLY A 55 -4.71 8.46 -11.80
N GLN A 56 -4.15 8.61 -10.62
CA GLN A 56 -2.85 9.24 -10.45
C GLN A 56 -2.03 8.56 -9.38
N ILE A 57 -0.92 7.95 -9.81
CA ILE A 57 0.12 7.51 -8.90
C ILE A 57 1.15 8.62 -8.84
N ASP A 58 1.18 9.34 -7.73
CA ASP A 58 2.27 10.25 -7.46
C ASP A 58 3.38 9.45 -6.76
N ARG A 59 4.29 8.93 -7.57
CA ARG A 59 5.35 8.04 -7.10
C ARG A 59 6.38 8.73 -6.23
N GLU A 60 6.40 10.04 -6.26
CA GLU A 60 7.38 10.81 -5.51
C GLU A 60 6.85 11.22 -4.14
N GLU A 61 5.54 11.20 -3.96
CA GLU A 61 4.94 11.69 -2.73
C GLU A 61 3.94 10.69 -2.13
N LYS A 62 2.75 10.58 -2.72
CA LYS A 62 1.67 9.80 -2.13
C LYS A 62 0.66 9.37 -3.18
N PHE A 63 0.01 8.24 -2.89
CA PHE A 63 -1.13 7.76 -3.67
C PHE A 63 -1.95 6.83 -2.79
N TRP A 64 -3.17 6.51 -3.22
CA TRP A 64 -3.98 5.54 -2.47
C TRP A 64 -4.90 4.75 -3.39
N PHE A 65 -5.36 3.63 -2.84
CA PHE A 65 -6.40 2.79 -3.44
C PHE A 65 -7.67 3.00 -2.64
N GLU A 66 -8.77 3.26 -3.33
CA GLU A 66 -10.08 3.36 -2.69
C GLU A 66 -10.52 2.03 -2.12
N ALA A 67 -11.42 2.06 -1.13
CA ALA A 67 -11.94 0.85 -0.48
C ALA A 67 -12.45 -0.18 -1.49
N ALA A 68 -13.11 0.27 -2.56
CA ALA A 68 -13.64 -0.61 -3.60
C ALA A 68 -12.55 -1.37 -4.37
N HIS A 69 -11.31 -0.88 -4.36
CA HIS A 69 -10.21 -1.47 -5.12
C HIS A 69 -9.22 -2.27 -4.27
N VAL A 70 -9.36 -2.23 -2.94
CA VAL A 70 -8.40 -2.89 -2.04
C VAL A 70 -8.36 -4.40 -2.28
N ASN A 71 -9.50 -5.03 -2.47
CA ASN A 71 -9.56 -6.47 -2.71
C ASN A 71 -8.82 -6.86 -3.99
N ALA A 72 -9.00 -6.09 -5.07
CA ALA A 72 -8.29 -6.34 -6.33
C ALA A 72 -6.78 -6.11 -6.17
N MET A 73 -6.38 -5.10 -5.40
CA MET A 73 -4.97 -4.86 -5.08
C MET A 73 -4.35 -6.06 -4.36
N ILE A 74 -5.04 -6.60 -3.35
CA ILE A 74 -4.56 -7.77 -2.61
C ILE A 74 -4.37 -8.95 -3.56
N ALA A 75 -5.33 -9.21 -4.45
CA ALA A 75 -5.24 -10.32 -5.39
C ALA A 75 -4.02 -10.20 -6.31
N VAL A 76 -3.74 -9.00 -6.82
CA VAL A 76 -2.57 -8.74 -7.66
C VAL A 76 -1.28 -8.92 -6.87
N VAL A 77 -1.21 -8.39 -5.66
CA VAL A 77 -0.03 -8.51 -4.81
C VAL A 77 0.26 -9.97 -4.48
N GLU A 78 -0.75 -10.74 -4.15
CA GLU A 78 -0.59 -12.18 -3.86
C GLU A 78 -0.15 -12.96 -5.10
N ALA A 79 -0.67 -12.62 -6.28
CA ALA A 79 -0.25 -13.25 -7.53
C ALA A 79 1.21 -12.95 -7.85
N GLU A 80 1.65 -11.72 -7.67
CA GLU A 80 3.05 -11.33 -7.86
C GLU A 80 3.97 -12.05 -6.88
N ALA A 81 3.52 -12.28 -5.66
CA ALA A 81 4.31 -12.96 -4.63
C ALA A 81 4.68 -14.39 -5.04
N VAL A 82 3.85 -15.05 -5.85
CA VAL A 82 4.09 -16.44 -6.28
C VAL A 82 5.41 -16.57 -7.06
N THR A 83 5.72 -15.58 -7.90
CA THR A 83 6.93 -15.61 -8.75
C THR A 83 8.04 -14.70 -8.25
N ALA A 84 7.84 -14.02 -7.12
CA ALA A 84 8.80 -13.08 -6.58
C ALA A 84 9.98 -13.78 -5.91
N THR A 85 11.10 -13.07 -5.79
CA THR A 85 12.22 -13.50 -4.97
C THR A 85 11.76 -13.65 -3.51
N PRO A 86 12.48 -14.47 -2.69
CA PRO A 86 12.03 -14.69 -1.30
C PRO A 86 11.83 -13.40 -0.49
N ASP A 87 12.73 -12.44 -0.61
CA ASP A 87 12.64 -11.18 0.13
C ASP A 87 11.45 -10.34 -0.33
N LEU A 88 11.27 -10.22 -1.65
CA LEU A 88 10.13 -9.50 -2.21
C LEU A 88 8.81 -10.21 -1.85
N ARG A 89 8.79 -11.53 -1.94
CA ARG A 89 7.61 -12.33 -1.57
C ARG A 89 7.19 -12.06 -0.13
N ASN A 90 8.15 -12.08 0.79
CA ASN A 90 7.86 -11.84 2.20
C ASN A 90 7.23 -10.47 2.42
N TRP A 91 7.76 -9.45 1.76
CA TRP A 91 7.18 -8.11 1.89
C TRP A 91 5.81 -8.01 1.22
N LEU A 92 5.64 -8.60 0.03
CA LEU A 92 4.34 -8.59 -0.66
C LEU A 92 3.26 -9.31 0.15
N LEU A 93 3.61 -10.43 0.78
CA LEU A 93 2.65 -11.14 1.63
C LEU A 93 2.33 -10.34 2.90
N SER A 94 3.31 -9.64 3.45
CA SER A 94 3.08 -8.73 4.59
C SER A 94 2.16 -7.59 4.17
N LEU A 95 2.36 -7.01 2.99
CA LEU A 95 1.49 -5.97 2.46
C LEU A 95 0.07 -6.49 2.26
N ALA A 96 -0.10 -7.68 1.68
CA ALA A 96 -1.43 -8.26 1.48
C ALA A 96 -2.15 -8.48 2.80
N ALA A 97 -1.45 -9.03 3.80
CA ALA A 97 -2.02 -9.23 5.13
C ALA A 97 -2.41 -7.90 5.78
N PHE A 98 -1.55 -6.89 5.66
CA PHE A 98 -1.82 -5.55 6.18
C PHE A 98 -3.04 -4.92 5.49
N ALA A 99 -3.12 -5.05 4.16
CA ALA A 99 -4.22 -4.49 3.38
C ALA A 99 -5.59 -5.10 3.74
N ARG A 100 -5.61 -6.33 4.26
CA ARG A 100 -6.86 -6.95 4.73
C ARG A 100 -7.49 -6.18 5.88
N HIS A 101 -6.71 -5.45 6.66
CA HIS A 101 -7.25 -4.56 7.70
C HIS A 101 -8.12 -3.47 7.08
N ALA A 102 -7.74 -2.96 5.90
CA ALA A 102 -8.55 -1.99 5.19
C ALA A 102 -9.89 -2.60 4.73
N LEU A 103 -9.87 -3.85 4.25
CA LEU A 103 -11.10 -4.55 3.89
C LEU A 103 -12.03 -4.69 5.10
N ASP A 104 -11.49 -5.09 6.24
CA ASP A 104 -12.28 -5.29 7.46
C ASP A 104 -12.91 -3.98 7.93
N ARG A 105 -12.22 -2.88 7.75
CA ARG A 105 -12.71 -1.54 8.14
C ARG A 105 -13.51 -0.85 7.05
N ARG A 106 -13.52 -1.41 5.83
CA ARG A 106 -14.16 -0.80 4.65
C ARG A 106 -13.60 0.57 4.33
N VAL A 107 -12.29 0.69 4.40
CA VAL A 107 -11.56 1.91 4.06
C VAL A 107 -10.51 1.61 3.00
N GLY A 108 -9.95 2.64 2.40
CA GLY A 108 -8.86 2.52 1.45
C GLY A 108 -7.51 2.35 2.12
N ILE A 109 -6.45 2.33 1.31
CA ILE A 109 -5.08 2.19 1.77
C ILE A 109 -4.21 3.25 1.07
N GLY A 110 -3.40 3.95 1.83
CA GLY A 110 -2.54 5.01 1.33
C GLY A 110 -1.07 4.64 1.39
N PHE A 111 -0.31 5.19 0.43
CA PHE A 111 1.14 5.01 0.37
C PHE A 111 1.78 6.39 0.40
N VAL A 112 2.78 6.56 1.24
CA VAL A 112 3.57 7.79 1.32
C VAL A 112 5.03 7.42 1.12
N ILE A 113 5.64 7.98 0.08
CA ILE A 113 7.04 7.74 -0.25
C ILE A 113 7.84 8.98 0.18
N SER A 114 8.89 8.74 0.90
CA SER A 114 9.72 9.83 1.44
C SER A 114 11.07 9.95 0.75
#